data_2ad6f39c2e345b682703dea93c443a50
#
_entry.id   2ad6f39c2e345b682703dea93c443a50
#
_cell.length_a   1.000
_cell.length_b   1.000
_cell.length_c   1.000
_cell.angle_alpha   90.00
_cell.angle_beta   90.00
_cell.angle_gamma   90.00
#
_symmetry.space_group_name_H-M   'P 1'
#
loop_
_entity.id
_entity.type
_entity.pdbx_description
1 polymer ?
#
loop_
_entity_poly.entity_id
_entity_poly.type
_entity_poly.pdbx_seq_one_letter_code
_entity_poly.pdbx_strand_id
1 'polypeptide(L)'
;MANMNLNNFGVLRGRIITTDIHKHTFKNTDGSVKMLLTIAPKRNFVASDGRDSDAIPVQVFVPAKYVTVNPDGSVTPGIWGSVQTGDKLILQVHLEDNNYLDKNTGKMMYNPPVIRVDSFEWDETQSEKQARLSRKQANQALAAANDMPDDASIPTEPVANTADDAEFMNSPE
;
A
#
# COMPACT_ATOMS: atom_id res chain seq x y z
N MET A 1 -16.04 23.78 10.75
CA MET A 1 -14.77 24.10 10.07
C MET A 1 -13.68 23.98 11.10
N ALA A 2 -12.63 23.20 10.87
CA ALA A 2 -11.46 23.20 11.74
C ALA A 2 -10.85 24.59 11.69
N ASN A 3 -10.46 25.15 12.84
CA ASN A 3 -9.72 26.40 12.91
C ASN A 3 -8.33 26.14 12.34
N MET A 4 -8.14 26.47 11.08
CA MET A 4 -6.86 26.32 10.40
C MET A 4 -5.88 27.33 10.97
N ASN A 5 -4.79 26.85 11.56
CA ASN A 5 -3.70 27.72 12.03
C ASN A 5 -2.85 28.12 10.81
N LEU A 6 -3.11 29.31 10.27
CA LEU A 6 -2.42 29.84 9.09
C LEU A 6 -0.90 30.00 9.28
N ASN A 7 -0.42 30.03 10.51
CA ASN A 7 1.02 30.12 10.81
C ASN A 7 1.71 28.75 10.83
N ASN A 8 0.95 27.66 10.77
CA ASN A 8 1.45 26.29 10.81
C ASN A 8 0.62 25.43 9.86
N PHE A 9 0.70 25.75 8.56
CA PHE A 9 -0.08 25.10 7.52
C PHE A 9 0.83 24.68 6.36
N GLY A 10 0.60 23.48 5.84
CA GLY A 10 1.27 22.97 4.68
C GLY A 10 0.35 22.15 3.78
N VAL A 11 0.81 21.91 2.57
CA VAL A 11 0.14 21.02 1.61
C VAL A 11 1.11 19.98 1.15
N LEU A 12 0.69 18.71 1.23
CA LEU A 12 1.42 17.57 0.67
C LEU A 12 0.58 16.96 -0.44
N ARG A 13 1.18 16.81 -1.62
CA ARG A 13 0.55 16.18 -2.78
C ARG A 13 1.34 14.95 -3.18
N GLY A 14 0.71 13.77 -3.15
CA GLY A 14 1.42 12.53 -3.45
C GLY A 14 0.54 11.29 -3.41
N ARG A 15 1.17 10.13 -3.51
CA ARG A 15 0.50 8.84 -3.39
C ARG A 15 0.64 8.25 -2.00
N ILE A 16 -0.43 7.64 -1.51
CA ILE A 16 -0.37 6.84 -0.29
C ILE A 16 0.39 5.54 -0.59
N ILE A 17 1.49 5.32 0.13
CA ILE A 17 2.35 4.14 -0.03
C ILE A 17 2.26 3.17 1.15
N THR A 18 1.49 3.50 2.19
CA THR A 18 1.22 2.59 3.31
C THR A 18 0.53 1.33 2.78
N THR A 19 1.15 0.18 3.01
CA THR A 19 0.52 -1.12 2.77
C THR A 19 -0.38 -1.48 3.96
N ASP A 20 -1.46 -2.24 3.71
CA ASP A 20 -2.37 -2.70 4.78
C ASP A 20 -2.82 -1.58 5.73
N ILE A 21 -3.47 -0.55 5.20
CA ILE A 21 -3.91 0.63 5.95
C ILE A 21 -4.66 0.25 7.24
N HIS A 22 -5.40 -0.87 7.24
CA HIS A 22 -6.10 -1.37 8.42
C HIS A 22 -5.16 -1.69 9.58
N LYS A 23 -3.97 -2.23 9.33
CA LYS A 23 -2.97 -2.51 10.36
C LYS A 23 -2.36 -1.24 10.96
N HIS A 24 -2.49 -0.13 10.27
CA HIS A 24 -2.02 1.19 10.69
C HIS A 24 -3.16 2.08 11.18
N THR A 25 -4.32 1.48 11.50
CA THR A 25 -5.53 2.14 12.01
C THR A 25 -5.79 1.69 13.44
N PHE A 26 -5.72 2.62 14.38
CA PHE A 26 -5.79 2.35 15.81
C PHE A 26 -7.01 3.03 16.42
N LYS A 27 -7.87 2.26 17.09
CA LYS A 27 -9.01 2.77 17.84
C LYS A 27 -8.55 3.19 19.23
N ASN A 28 -8.87 4.41 19.61
CA ASN A 28 -8.66 4.93 20.95
C ASN A 28 -9.81 4.52 21.89
N THR A 29 -9.59 4.67 23.21
CA THR A 29 -10.59 4.36 24.23
C THR A 29 -11.82 5.24 24.17
N ASP A 30 -11.71 6.46 23.67
CA ASP A 30 -12.81 7.42 23.45
C ASP A 30 -13.61 7.15 22.17
N GLY A 31 -13.28 6.09 21.43
CA GLY A 31 -13.91 5.73 20.16
C GLY A 31 -13.38 6.47 18.94
N SER A 32 -12.48 7.44 19.11
CA SER A 32 -11.77 8.07 17.99
C SER A 32 -10.79 7.09 17.33
N VAL A 33 -10.34 7.42 16.12
CA VAL A 33 -9.39 6.60 15.38
C VAL A 33 -8.18 7.42 14.99
N LYS A 34 -6.99 6.85 15.20
CA LYS A 34 -5.72 7.35 14.71
C LYS A 34 -5.23 6.47 13.57
N MET A 35 -4.86 7.06 12.44
CA MET A 35 -4.25 6.34 11.33
C MET A 35 -2.83 6.86 11.10
N LEU A 36 -1.90 5.94 10.86
CA LEU A 36 -0.52 6.26 10.48
C LEU A 36 -0.34 5.95 9.01
N LEU A 37 -0.26 6.98 8.20
CA LEU A 37 -0.10 6.85 6.76
C LEU A 37 1.26 7.37 6.33
N THR A 38 1.71 6.93 5.16
CA THR A 38 2.90 7.47 4.49
C THR A 38 2.48 7.96 3.12
N ILE A 39 2.74 9.23 2.84
CA ILE A 39 2.53 9.83 1.53
C ILE A 39 3.87 9.97 0.80
N ALA A 40 3.88 9.75 -0.50
CA ALA A 40 5.04 9.91 -1.38
C ALA A 40 4.85 11.11 -2.32
N PRO A 41 5.23 12.33 -1.90
CA PRO A 41 5.31 13.47 -2.79
C PRO A 41 6.41 13.27 -3.83
N LYS A 42 6.11 13.61 -5.10
CA LYS A 42 7.11 13.60 -6.15
C LYS A 42 8.06 14.79 -6.00
N ARG A 43 9.36 14.53 -6.12
CA ARG A 43 10.39 15.57 -6.13
C ARG A 43 10.43 16.29 -7.49
N ASN A 44 10.92 17.51 -7.49
CA ASN A 44 11.22 18.25 -8.74
C ASN A 44 12.51 17.79 -9.41
N PHE A 45 13.28 16.91 -8.77
CA PHE A 45 14.54 16.35 -9.24
C PHE A 45 14.64 14.87 -8.84
N VAL A 46 15.45 14.11 -9.56
CA VAL A 46 15.81 12.74 -9.19
C VAL A 46 17.03 12.81 -8.28
N ALA A 47 16.99 12.18 -7.11
CA ALA A 47 18.13 12.10 -6.22
C ALA A 47 19.24 11.23 -6.80
N SER A 48 20.47 11.36 -6.31
CA SER A 48 21.63 10.59 -6.74
C SER A 48 21.45 9.07 -6.59
N ASP A 49 20.57 8.64 -5.70
CA ASP A 49 20.18 7.23 -5.49
C ASP A 49 19.01 6.76 -6.39
N GLY A 50 18.61 7.58 -7.36
CA GLY A 50 17.53 7.29 -8.30
C GLY A 50 16.12 7.53 -7.78
N ARG A 51 15.94 7.97 -6.52
CA ARG A 51 14.61 8.26 -5.96
C ARG A 51 14.07 9.57 -6.51
N ASP A 52 12.81 9.54 -6.95
CA ASP A 52 12.06 10.69 -7.46
C ASP A 52 10.96 11.17 -6.51
N SER A 53 10.82 10.52 -5.36
CA SER A 53 9.81 10.81 -4.35
C SER A 53 10.36 10.67 -2.94
N ASP A 54 9.72 11.36 -2.01
CA ASP A 54 9.99 11.24 -0.57
C ASP A 54 8.95 10.31 0.08
N ALA A 55 9.30 9.70 1.20
CA ALA A 55 8.37 8.95 2.04
C ALA A 55 8.12 9.75 3.32
N ILE A 56 6.98 10.42 3.39
CA ILE A 56 6.65 11.33 4.51
C ILE A 56 5.57 10.67 5.37
N PRO A 57 5.88 10.31 6.63
CA PRO A 57 4.87 9.80 7.56
C PRO A 57 3.93 10.93 7.98
N VAL A 58 2.63 10.63 7.99
CA VAL A 58 1.58 11.56 8.41
C VAL A 58 0.61 10.86 9.35
N GLN A 59 -0.01 11.61 10.24
CA GLN A 59 -1.01 11.12 11.17
C GLN A 59 -2.37 11.73 10.85
N VAL A 60 -3.37 10.87 10.76
CA VAL A 60 -4.78 11.25 10.62
C VAL A 60 -5.49 10.96 11.94
N PHE A 61 -6.29 11.91 12.40
CA PHE A 61 -7.15 11.73 13.56
C PHE A 61 -8.61 11.87 13.13
N VAL A 62 -9.40 10.84 13.37
CA VAL A 62 -10.82 10.82 13.06
C VAL A 62 -11.61 10.81 14.36
N PRO A 63 -12.34 11.89 14.67
CA PRO A 63 -13.19 11.95 15.87
C PRO A 63 -14.22 10.82 15.91
N ALA A 64 -14.57 10.35 17.10
CA ALA A 64 -15.50 9.22 17.31
C ALA A 64 -16.83 9.37 16.59
N LYS A 65 -17.34 10.59 16.47
CA LYS A 65 -18.62 10.88 15.77
C LYS A 65 -18.62 10.55 14.27
N TYR A 66 -17.43 10.39 13.67
CA TYR A 66 -17.24 10.02 12.24
C TYR A 66 -16.74 8.58 12.08
N VAL A 67 -16.63 7.83 13.15
CA VAL A 67 -16.17 6.43 13.13
C VAL A 67 -17.38 5.52 13.17
N THR A 68 -17.48 4.59 12.23
CA THR A 68 -18.46 3.50 12.25
C THR A 68 -17.79 2.23 12.77
N VAL A 69 -18.39 1.61 13.76
CA VAL A 69 -17.96 0.29 14.25
C VAL A 69 -18.82 -0.77 13.56
N ASN A 70 -18.16 -1.66 12.83
CA ASN A 70 -18.83 -2.74 12.11
C ASN A 70 -19.20 -3.90 13.06
N PRO A 71 -20.14 -4.80 12.68
CA PRO A 71 -20.54 -5.95 13.50
C PRO A 71 -19.39 -6.92 13.83
N ASP A 72 -18.36 -6.98 12.99
CA ASP A 72 -17.15 -7.79 13.17
C ASP A 72 -16.11 -7.15 14.11
N GLY A 73 -16.43 -5.97 14.67
CA GLY A 73 -15.53 -5.21 15.53
C GLY A 73 -14.51 -4.34 14.80
N SER A 74 -14.44 -4.43 13.47
CA SER A 74 -13.61 -3.53 12.67
C SER A 74 -14.16 -2.09 12.70
N VAL A 75 -13.31 -1.12 12.37
CA VAL A 75 -13.69 0.30 12.35
C VAL A 75 -13.53 0.89 10.96
N THR A 76 -14.54 1.67 10.56
CA THR A 76 -14.48 2.47 9.33
C THR A 76 -14.34 3.94 9.71
N PRO A 77 -13.18 4.56 9.46
CA PRO A 77 -12.89 5.93 9.88
C PRO A 77 -13.46 6.97 8.90
N GLY A 78 -14.80 7.05 8.79
CA GLY A 78 -15.50 8.00 7.93
C GLY A 78 -15.01 7.95 6.49
N ILE A 79 -14.77 9.14 5.89
CA ILE A 79 -14.27 9.25 4.51
C ILE A 79 -12.89 8.62 4.30
N TRP A 80 -12.08 8.52 5.36
CA TRP A 80 -10.76 7.89 5.33
C TRP A 80 -10.83 6.38 5.10
N GLY A 81 -11.97 5.74 5.38
CA GLY A 81 -12.20 4.32 5.11
C GLY A 81 -12.19 3.97 3.62
N SER A 82 -12.35 4.96 2.73
CA SER A 82 -12.29 4.79 1.27
C SER A 82 -10.89 4.97 0.68
N VAL A 83 -9.92 5.43 1.48
CA VAL A 83 -8.52 5.62 1.05
C VAL A 83 -7.81 4.29 0.96
N GLN A 84 -7.10 4.07 -0.14
CA GLN A 84 -6.37 2.84 -0.42
C GLN A 84 -4.91 3.12 -0.76
N THR A 85 -4.07 2.12 -0.61
CA THR A 85 -2.68 2.16 -1.07
C THR A 85 -2.61 2.48 -2.57
N GLY A 86 -1.83 3.49 -2.91
CA GLY A 86 -1.64 3.99 -4.27
C GLY A 86 -2.59 5.13 -4.65
N ASP A 87 -3.59 5.47 -3.84
CA ASP A 87 -4.44 6.63 -4.07
C ASP A 87 -3.60 7.92 -4.07
N LYS A 88 -3.91 8.83 -4.98
CA LYS A 88 -3.25 10.12 -5.10
C LYS A 88 -4.08 11.18 -4.43
N LEU A 89 -3.51 11.83 -3.43
CA LEU A 89 -4.20 12.78 -2.56
C LEU A 89 -3.45 14.11 -2.47
N ILE A 90 -4.22 15.16 -2.21
CA ILE A 90 -3.76 16.45 -1.72
C ILE A 90 -4.16 16.51 -0.25
N LEU A 91 -3.16 16.56 0.64
CA LEU A 91 -3.36 16.63 2.09
C LEU A 91 -3.11 18.06 2.57
N GLN A 92 -4.04 18.60 3.34
CA GLN A 92 -3.80 19.79 4.15
C GLN A 92 -3.26 19.32 5.49
N VAL A 93 -2.13 19.88 5.91
CA VAL A 93 -1.38 19.39 7.07
C VAL A 93 -0.88 20.54 7.96
N HIS A 94 -0.65 20.22 9.21
CA HIS A 94 0.11 21.07 10.13
C HIS A 94 1.09 20.24 10.94
N LEU A 95 2.08 20.90 11.55
CA LEU A 95 2.99 20.29 12.51
C LEU A 95 2.33 20.33 13.89
N GLU A 96 2.33 19.21 14.60
CA GLU A 96 1.85 19.11 15.97
C GLU A 96 2.99 18.68 16.88
N ASP A 97 3.06 19.27 18.05
CA ASP A 97 4.00 18.88 19.10
C ASP A 97 3.70 17.46 19.58
N ASN A 98 4.75 16.64 19.70
CA ASN A 98 4.65 15.25 20.11
C ASN A 98 5.36 15.01 21.45
N ASN A 99 5.59 16.07 22.21
CA ASN A 99 6.15 15.97 23.54
C ASN A 99 5.10 15.47 24.55
N TYR A 100 5.54 14.68 25.51
CA TYR A 100 4.65 14.21 26.55
C TYR A 100 5.38 14.05 27.89
N LEU A 101 4.63 14.16 28.98
CA LEU A 101 5.12 13.89 30.31
C LEU A 101 5.05 12.37 30.57
N ASP A 102 6.18 11.74 30.77
CA ASP A 102 6.23 10.33 31.16
C ASP A 102 5.67 10.19 32.59
N LYS A 103 4.58 9.46 32.72
CA LYS A 103 3.85 9.26 33.98
C LYS A 103 4.67 8.49 35.02
N ASN A 104 5.62 7.65 34.57
CA ASN A 104 6.42 6.83 35.48
C ASN A 104 7.61 7.58 36.05
N THR A 105 8.23 8.44 35.23
CA THR A 105 9.44 9.15 35.61
C THR A 105 9.22 10.63 35.95
N GLY A 106 8.05 11.17 35.63
CA GLY A 106 7.73 12.60 35.80
C GLY A 106 8.56 13.51 34.88
N LYS A 107 9.29 12.99 33.90
CA LYS A 107 10.13 13.75 33.00
C LYS A 107 9.42 14.07 31.69
N MET A 108 9.66 15.26 31.16
CA MET A 108 9.23 15.65 29.82
C MET A 108 10.05 14.89 28.77
N MET A 109 9.35 14.13 27.91
CA MET A 109 9.95 13.43 26.77
C MET A 109 9.77 14.30 25.53
N TYR A 110 10.88 14.68 24.91
CA TYR A 110 10.90 15.51 23.71
C TYR A 110 11.01 14.62 22.47
N ASN A 111 9.95 14.56 21.69
CA ASN A 111 9.92 13.82 20.44
C ASN A 111 9.89 14.77 19.24
N PRO A 112 10.32 14.32 18.05
CA PRO A 112 10.11 15.09 16.84
C PRO A 112 8.63 15.44 16.64
N PRO A 113 8.31 16.63 16.12
CA PRO A 113 6.92 16.99 15.79
C PRO A 113 6.36 16.02 14.76
N VAL A 114 5.06 15.81 14.81
CA VAL A 114 4.34 14.97 13.85
C VAL A 114 3.59 15.83 12.84
N ILE A 115 3.47 15.32 11.62
CA ILE A 115 2.65 15.94 10.58
C ILE A 115 1.23 15.42 10.75
N ARG A 116 0.33 16.30 11.17
CA ARG A 116 -1.09 16.00 11.33
C ARG A 116 -1.86 16.39 10.08
N VAL A 117 -2.76 15.53 9.63
CA VAL A 117 -3.63 15.81 8.49
C VAL A 117 -4.95 16.40 8.98
N ASP A 118 -5.31 17.56 8.45
CA ASP A 118 -6.57 18.26 8.73
C ASP A 118 -7.69 17.83 7.77
N SER A 119 -7.36 17.74 6.49
CA SER A 119 -8.28 17.34 5.43
C SER A 119 -7.52 16.75 4.25
N PHE A 120 -8.26 16.10 3.35
CA PHE A 120 -7.72 15.66 2.06
C PHE A 120 -8.70 15.89 0.93
N GLU A 121 -8.15 15.95 -0.28
CA GLU A 121 -8.86 15.93 -1.54
C GLU A 121 -8.26 14.86 -2.47
N TRP A 122 -9.09 14.29 -3.33
CA TRP A 122 -8.64 13.36 -4.35
C TRP A 122 -7.90 14.12 -5.46
N ASP A 123 -6.67 13.71 -5.76
CA ASP A 123 -5.85 14.25 -6.86
C ASP A 123 -5.85 13.30 -8.07
N GLU A 124 -6.80 12.40 -8.14
CA GLU A 124 -7.06 11.52 -9.27
C GLU A 124 -8.57 11.43 -9.54
N THR A 125 -8.94 11.34 -10.80
CA THR A 125 -10.32 11.11 -11.20
C THR A 125 -10.73 9.66 -10.93
N GLN A 126 -12.04 9.38 -10.86
CA GLN A 126 -12.55 8.02 -10.70
C GLN A 126 -12.08 7.09 -11.84
N SER A 127 -12.00 7.61 -13.07
CA SER A 127 -11.52 6.85 -14.22
C SER A 127 -10.04 6.48 -14.11
N GLU A 128 -9.18 7.38 -13.63
CA GLU A 128 -7.77 7.13 -13.38
C GLU A 128 -7.58 6.10 -12.27
N LYS A 129 -8.34 6.23 -11.18
CA LYS A 129 -8.34 5.26 -10.08
C LYS A 129 -8.72 3.87 -10.58
N GLN A 130 -9.80 3.77 -11.36
CA GLN A 130 -10.27 2.49 -11.92
C GLN A 130 -9.23 1.87 -12.86
N ALA A 131 -8.64 2.67 -13.75
CA ALA A 131 -7.59 2.22 -14.67
C ALA A 131 -6.35 1.70 -13.90
N ARG A 132 -5.96 2.36 -12.82
CA ARG A 132 -4.86 1.92 -11.94
C ARG A 132 -5.17 0.59 -11.27
N LEU A 133 -6.37 0.43 -10.72
CA LEU A 133 -6.80 -0.81 -10.06
C LEU A 133 -6.84 -1.99 -11.03
N SER A 134 -7.37 -1.78 -12.24
CA SER A 134 -7.40 -2.80 -13.30
C SER A 134 -5.99 -3.24 -13.71
N ARG A 135 -5.04 -2.30 -13.88
CA ARG A 135 -3.64 -2.62 -14.17
C ARG A 135 -2.99 -3.42 -13.05
N LYS A 136 -3.27 -3.06 -11.79
CA LYS A 136 -2.74 -3.79 -10.63
C LYS A 136 -3.25 -5.23 -10.60
N GLN A 137 -4.53 -5.45 -10.85
CA GLN A 137 -5.14 -6.78 -10.94
C GLN A 137 -4.55 -7.60 -12.09
N ALA A 138 -4.39 -7.00 -13.27
CA ALA A 138 -3.77 -7.68 -14.42
C ALA A 138 -2.32 -8.10 -14.13
N ASN A 139 -1.52 -7.22 -13.50
CA ASN A 139 -0.14 -7.55 -13.14
C ASN A 139 -0.07 -8.65 -12.06
N GLN A 140 -0.99 -8.67 -11.10
CA GLN A 140 -1.07 -9.72 -10.10
C GLN A 140 -1.46 -11.07 -10.71
N ALA A 141 -2.42 -11.08 -11.65
CA ALA A 141 -2.80 -12.28 -12.37
C ALA A 141 -1.64 -12.84 -13.22
N LEU A 142 -0.87 -11.95 -13.88
CA LEU A 142 0.30 -12.34 -14.66
C LEU A 142 1.42 -12.91 -13.77
N ALA A 143 1.66 -12.29 -12.62
CA ALA A 143 2.65 -12.79 -11.65
C ALA A 143 2.26 -14.17 -11.10
N ALA A 144 0.98 -14.37 -10.77
CA ALA A 144 0.47 -15.66 -10.30
C ALA A 144 0.54 -16.74 -11.38
N ALA A 145 0.35 -16.39 -12.66
CA ALA A 145 0.49 -17.32 -13.77
C ALA A 145 1.95 -17.76 -14.01
N ASN A 146 2.92 -16.87 -13.74
CA ASN A 146 4.35 -17.19 -13.87
C ASN A 146 4.91 -17.97 -12.67
N ASP A 147 4.20 -18.01 -11.55
CA ASP A 147 4.61 -18.71 -10.31
C ASP A 147 4.02 -20.13 -10.22
N MET A 148 3.32 -20.58 -11.29
CA MET A 148 2.90 -21.99 -11.39
C MET A 148 4.15 -22.84 -11.62
N PRO A 149 4.45 -23.84 -10.76
CA PRO A 149 5.55 -24.74 -11.00
C PRO A 149 5.32 -25.46 -12.32
N ASP A 150 6.38 -25.53 -13.12
CA ASP A 150 6.43 -26.24 -14.41
C ASP A 150 6.42 -27.77 -14.15
N ASP A 151 5.34 -28.25 -13.55
CA ASP A 151 5.08 -29.68 -13.34
C ASP A 151 4.16 -30.22 -14.45
N ALA A 152 4.60 -30.00 -15.69
CA ALA A 152 4.19 -30.82 -16.79
C ALA A 152 5.25 -31.88 -17.03
N SER A 153 5.31 -32.86 -16.15
CA SER A 153 5.86 -34.17 -16.50
C SER A 153 5.08 -34.68 -17.71
N ILE A 154 5.66 -34.49 -18.88
CA ILE A 154 5.25 -35.14 -20.12
C ILE A 154 5.29 -36.64 -19.81
N PRO A 155 4.17 -37.37 -19.93
CA PRO A 155 4.22 -38.83 -19.85
C PRO A 155 5.08 -39.30 -21.04
N THR A 156 6.29 -39.76 -20.74
CA THR A 156 7.09 -40.51 -21.70
C THR A 156 6.35 -41.82 -21.93
N GLU A 157 5.62 -41.92 -23.04
CA GLU A 157 5.14 -43.22 -23.54
C GLU A 157 6.34 -44.14 -23.73
N PRO A 158 6.28 -45.39 -23.27
CA PRO A 158 7.33 -46.33 -23.51
C PRO A 158 7.34 -46.68 -25.01
N VAL A 159 8.43 -46.31 -25.69
CA VAL A 159 8.71 -46.77 -27.04
C VAL A 159 8.89 -48.30 -26.98
N ALA A 160 7.90 -49.01 -27.46
CA ALA A 160 7.99 -50.46 -27.66
C ALA A 160 9.10 -50.74 -28.68
N ASN A 161 10.18 -51.36 -28.19
CA ASN A 161 11.17 -52.01 -29.02
C ASN A 161 10.50 -53.23 -29.71
N THR A 162 10.14 -53.06 -30.95
CA THR A 162 9.97 -54.20 -31.86
C THR A 162 11.31 -54.48 -32.50
N ALA A 163 12.04 -55.40 -31.91
CA ALA A 163 13.01 -56.18 -32.62
C ALA A 163 12.24 -57.03 -33.63
N ASP A 164 12.53 -56.85 -34.89
CA ASP A 164 12.24 -57.88 -35.87
C ASP A 164 13.40 -58.01 -36.86
N ASP A 165 13.94 -59.22 -36.81
CA ASP A 165 14.93 -59.81 -37.67
C ASP A 165 14.49 -59.70 -39.13
N ALA A 166 15.43 -59.41 -40.01
CA ALA A 166 15.45 -60.02 -41.33
C ALA A 166 16.86 -59.99 -41.92
N GLU A 167 17.50 -61.11 -41.82
CA GLU A 167 18.52 -61.58 -42.76
C GLU A 167 18.16 -61.27 -44.23
N PHE A 168 19.14 -60.80 -44.97
CA PHE A 168 19.26 -61.19 -46.36
C PHE A 168 20.72 -61.01 -46.83
N MET A 169 21.44 -62.00 -46.77
CA MET A 169 22.07 -62.87 -47.80
C MET A 169 22.56 -62.16 -49.04
N ASN A 170 23.89 -62.17 -49.16
CA ASN A 170 24.74 -62.85 -50.14
C ASN A 170 24.54 -62.58 -51.64
N SER A 171 25.53 -62.00 -52.32
CA SER A 171 26.51 -62.72 -53.16
C SER A 171 26.67 -62.05 -54.54
N PRO A 172 27.57 -62.45 -55.37
CA PRO A 172 28.79 -61.68 -55.70
C PRO A 172 28.81 -61.52 -57.29
N GLU A 173 29.58 -60.56 -57.69
CA GLU A 173 30.54 -60.64 -58.80
C GLU A 173 31.30 -59.36 -58.98
#